data_2cf9da414d7f76c1ab4c4214b70e0c07
#
_entry.id   2cf9da414d7f76c1ab4c4214b70e0c07
#
_cell.length_a   1.000
_cell.length_b   1.000
_cell.length_c   1.000
_cell.angle_alpha   90.00
_cell.angle_beta   90.00
_cell.angle_gamma   90.00
#
_symmetry.space_group_name_H-M   'P 1'
#
loop_
_entity.id
_entity.type
_entity.pdbx_description
1 polymer ?
#
loop_
_entity_poly.entity_id
_entity_poly.type
_entity_poly.pdbx_seq_one_letter_code
_entity_poly.pdbx_strand_id
1 'polypeptide(L)'
;MLYLTNSELKGGYPLPPKEWLEIVLHGMEDVMNYKKQGKVVLHVGFVGRQAGTIIWDVDSNEELMRILSQLPYWPFMEWEIIPLVSTEQTIESIKQALASV
;
A
#
# COMPACT_ATOMS: atom_id res chain seq x y z
N MET A 1 -10.85 -4.43 -6.14
CA MET A 1 -9.99 -3.46 -6.85
C MET A 1 -8.60 -3.53 -6.25
N LEU A 2 -7.61 -3.54 -7.11
CA LEU A 2 -6.21 -3.67 -6.69
C LEU A 2 -5.49 -2.33 -6.72
N TYR A 3 -4.70 -2.07 -5.69
CA TYR A 3 -3.85 -0.89 -5.58
C TYR A 3 -2.49 -1.28 -5.06
N LEU A 4 -1.47 -0.61 -5.57
CA LEU A 4 -0.13 -0.66 -4.99
C LEU A 4 0.11 0.65 -4.24
N THR A 5 0.55 0.56 -3.00
CA THR A 5 1.00 1.74 -2.26
C THR A 5 2.45 1.58 -1.89
N ASN A 6 3.25 2.59 -2.22
CA ASN A 6 4.60 2.74 -1.72
C ASN A 6 4.59 3.80 -0.62
N SER A 7 5.25 3.52 0.48
CA SER A 7 5.44 4.49 1.56
C SER A 7 6.91 4.60 1.89
N GLU A 8 7.37 5.81 2.16
CA GLU A 8 8.76 6.05 2.52
C GLU A 8 8.85 7.16 3.56
N LEU A 9 9.66 6.92 4.60
CA LEU A 9 10.09 7.97 5.52
C LEU A 9 11.39 8.56 4.97
N LYS A 10 11.35 9.84 4.61
CA LYS A 10 12.54 10.57 4.17
C LYS A 10 13.12 11.38 5.32
N GLY A 11 14.46 11.39 5.41
CA GLY A 11 15.16 12.05 6.51
C GLY A 11 15.20 11.19 7.78
N GLY A 12 15.39 11.82 8.92
CA GLY A 12 15.46 11.15 10.20
C GLY A 12 14.09 10.83 10.78
N TYR A 13 14.06 10.18 11.93
CA TYR A 13 12.83 9.89 12.64
C TYR A 13 12.09 11.20 12.96
N PRO A 14 10.76 11.25 12.73
CA PRO A 14 9.99 12.46 13.00
C PRO A 14 9.69 12.67 14.48
N LEU A 15 9.95 11.66 15.31
CA LEU A 15 9.67 11.63 16.74
C LEU A 15 10.87 10.95 17.44
N PRO A 16 10.98 11.04 18.79
CA PRO A 16 11.97 10.26 19.51
C PRO A 16 11.92 8.77 19.13
N PRO A 17 13.07 8.08 19.09
CA PRO A 17 13.14 6.71 18.55
C PRO A 17 12.11 5.74 19.12
N LYS A 18 11.90 5.75 20.42
CA LYS A 18 10.94 4.85 21.06
C LYS A 18 9.52 5.11 20.57
N GLU A 19 9.10 6.37 20.53
CA GLU A 19 7.76 6.75 20.09
C GLU A 19 7.56 6.39 18.61
N TRP A 20 8.55 6.69 17.78
CA TRP A 20 8.46 6.39 16.35
C TRP A 20 8.38 4.88 16.09
N LEU A 21 9.20 4.09 16.77
CA LEU A 21 9.20 2.64 16.59
C LEU A 21 7.90 1.99 17.08
N GLU A 22 7.29 2.52 18.13
CA GLU A 22 5.97 2.07 18.58
C GLU A 22 4.88 2.35 17.55
N ILE A 23 4.92 3.53 16.91
CA ILE A 23 4.00 3.88 15.83
C ILE A 23 4.15 2.93 14.64
N VAL A 24 5.37 2.67 14.22
CA VAL A 24 5.66 1.76 13.11
C VAL A 24 5.19 0.34 13.43
N LEU A 25 5.50 -0.15 14.63
CA LEU A 25 5.07 -1.48 15.06
C LEU A 25 3.54 -1.61 15.02
N HIS A 26 2.83 -0.64 15.57
CA HIS A 26 1.37 -0.63 15.57
C HIS A 26 0.82 -0.65 14.14
N GLY A 27 1.39 0.16 13.26
CA GLY A 27 1.01 0.18 11.84
C GLY A 27 1.24 -1.16 11.15
N MET A 28 2.37 -1.82 11.43
CA MET A 28 2.65 -3.15 10.88
C MET A 28 1.66 -4.20 11.38
N GLU A 29 1.28 -4.13 12.64
CA GLU A 29 0.27 -5.03 13.21
C GLU A 29 -1.11 -4.80 12.54
N ASP A 30 -1.46 -3.55 12.29
CA ASP A 30 -2.70 -3.22 11.56
C ASP A 30 -2.67 -3.82 10.14
N VAL A 31 -1.56 -3.69 9.43
CA VAL A 31 -1.40 -4.27 8.09
C VAL A 31 -1.54 -5.80 8.14
N MET A 32 -0.96 -6.45 9.15
CA MET A 32 -1.13 -7.90 9.32
C MET A 32 -2.58 -8.29 9.55
N ASN A 33 -3.34 -7.48 10.28
CA ASN A 33 -4.77 -7.73 10.48
C ASN A 33 -5.55 -7.60 9.17
N TYR A 34 -5.24 -6.60 8.35
CA TYR A 34 -5.84 -6.49 7.02
C TYR A 34 -5.44 -7.66 6.11
N LYS A 35 -4.22 -8.16 6.23
CA LYS A 35 -3.79 -9.34 5.49
C LYS A 35 -4.62 -10.56 5.86
N LYS A 36 -4.90 -10.77 7.13
CA LYS A 36 -5.77 -11.86 7.60
C LYS A 36 -7.20 -11.73 7.07
N GLN A 37 -7.66 -10.51 6.81
CA GLN A 37 -8.99 -10.25 6.25
C GLN A 37 -9.02 -10.39 4.73
N GLY A 38 -7.89 -10.69 4.09
CA GLY A 38 -7.80 -10.77 2.63
C GLY A 38 -7.69 -9.42 1.91
N LYS A 39 -7.52 -8.33 2.64
CA LYS A 39 -7.42 -6.98 2.07
C LYS A 39 -6.00 -6.59 1.67
N VAL A 40 -5.01 -7.32 2.15
CA VAL A 40 -3.60 -7.16 1.76
C VAL A 40 -3.17 -8.43 1.03
N VAL A 41 -2.75 -8.27 -0.21
CA VAL A 41 -2.25 -9.38 -1.05
C VAL A 41 -0.77 -9.59 -0.82
N LEU A 42 -0.02 -8.51 -0.69
CA LEU A 42 1.42 -8.54 -0.51
C LEU A 42 1.84 -7.34 0.34
N HIS A 43 2.77 -7.56 1.27
CA HIS A 43 3.42 -6.50 2.01
C HIS A 43 4.89 -6.84 2.15
N VAL A 44 5.76 -5.97 1.67
CA VAL A 44 7.21 -6.13 1.73
C VAL A 44 7.87 -4.81 2.12
N GLY A 45 8.95 -4.90 2.88
CA GLY A 45 9.81 -3.75 3.18
C GLY A 45 10.97 -3.68 2.21
N PHE A 46 11.55 -2.49 2.04
CA PHE A 46 12.76 -2.29 1.24
C PHE A 46 13.99 -2.46 2.12
N VAL A 47 14.98 -3.18 1.62
CA VAL A 47 16.24 -3.33 2.34
C VAL A 47 17.02 -2.01 2.31
N GLY A 48 17.47 -1.56 3.49
CA GLY A 48 18.30 -0.36 3.60
C GLY A 48 17.57 0.98 3.53
N ARG A 49 16.22 0.96 3.52
CA ARG A 49 15.39 2.17 3.49
C ARG A 49 14.20 1.97 4.42
N GLN A 50 13.72 3.05 5.01
CA GLN A 50 12.45 3.02 5.76
C GLN A 50 11.30 3.21 4.77
N ALA A 51 11.06 2.19 3.99
CA ALA A 51 10.10 2.19 2.91
C ALA A 51 9.52 0.80 2.72
N GLY A 52 8.37 0.72 2.08
CA GLY A 52 7.73 -0.55 1.81
C GLY A 52 6.65 -0.43 0.75
N THR A 53 6.23 -1.58 0.27
CA THR A 53 5.18 -1.71 -0.74
C THR A 53 4.08 -2.63 -0.21
N ILE A 54 2.84 -2.20 -0.38
CA ILE A 54 1.66 -3.01 -0.08
C ILE A 54 0.80 -3.09 -1.32
N ILE A 55 0.34 -4.29 -1.66
CA ILE A 55 -0.71 -4.48 -2.67
C ILE A 55 -2.00 -4.77 -1.91
N TRP A 56 -3.00 -3.92 -2.15
CA TRP A 56 -4.31 -3.97 -1.51
C TRP A 56 -5.36 -4.52 -2.45
N ASP A 57 -6.27 -5.30 -1.90
CA ASP A 57 -7.50 -5.71 -2.57
C ASP A 57 -8.68 -5.19 -1.75
N VAL A 58 -9.28 -4.11 -2.23
CA VAL A 58 -10.37 -3.41 -1.55
C VAL A 58 -11.53 -3.17 -2.51
N ASP A 59 -12.69 -2.82 -1.97
CA ASP A 59 -13.91 -2.69 -2.76
C ASP A 59 -14.02 -1.34 -3.47
N SER A 60 -13.34 -0.31 -2.97
CA SER A 60 -13.47 1.05 -3.50
C SER A 60 -12.28 1.92 -3.14
N ASN A 61 -12.16 3.05 -3.84
CA ASN A 61 -11.18 4.09 -3.50
C ASN A 61 -11.40 4.62 -2.08
N GLU A 62 -12.66 4.76 -1.69
CA GLU A 62 -13.05 5.28 -0.38
C GLU A 62 -12.61 4.34 0.74
N GLU A 63 -12.74 3.04 0.52
CA GLU A 63 -12.25 2.05 1.48
C GLU A 63 -10.74 2.13 1.64
N LEU A 64 -10.01 2.22 0.54
CA LEU A 64 -8.55 2.35 0.58
C LEU A 64 -8.14 3.58 1.36
N MET A 65 -8.75 4.72 1.07
CA MET A 65 -8.42 5.98 1.72
C MET A 65 -8.71 5.95 3.22
N ARG A 66 -9.84 5.34 3.59
CA ARG A 66 -10.18 5.15 5.01
C ARG A 66 -9.13 4.30 5.73
N ILE A 67 -8.70 3.19 5.13
CA ILE A 67 -7.68 2.33 5.70
C ILE A 67 -6.35 3.06 5.85
N LEU A 68 -5.87 3.67 4.77
CA LEU A 68 -4.56 4.34 4.76
C LEU A 68 -4.51 5.48 5.78
N SER A 69 -5.55 6.31 5.84
CA SER A 69 -5.58 7.46 6.74
C SER A 69 -5.66 7.08 8.21
N GLN A 70 -6.01 5.84 8.52
CA GLN A 70 -6.04 5.32 9.89
C GLN A 70 -4.75 4.62 10.31
N LEU A 71 -3.84 4.36 9.38
CA LEU A 71 -2.53 3.82 9.74
C LEU A 71 -1.77 4.86 10.58
N PRO A 72 -1.24 4.49 11.75
CA PRO A 72 -0.64 5.46 12.67
C PRO A 72 0.56 6.20 12.09
N TYR A 73 1.27 5.63 11.11
CA TYR A 73 2.38 6.29 10.45
C TYR A 73 1.99 7.06 9.19
N TRP A 74 0.70 7.08 8.83
CA TRP A 74 0.22 7.75 7.63
C TRP A 74 0.71 9.20 7.47
N PRO A 75 0.59 10.08 8.48
CA PRO A 75 0.93 11.50 8.31
C PRO A 75 2.43 11.77 8.21
N PHE A 76 3.26 10.78 8.56
CA PHE A 76 4.72 10.95 8.60
C PHE A 76 5.43 10.46 7.35
N MET A 77 4.75 9.67 6.52
CA MET A 77 5.33 9.03 5.35
C MET A 77 4.99 9.78 4.08
N GLU A 78 5.83 9.66 3.08
CA GLU A 78 5.48 10.01 1.70
C GLU A 78 4.83 8.80 1.06
N TRP A 79 3.74 9.02 0.33
CA TRP A 79 2.93 7.97 -0.26
C TRP A 79 2.82 8.11 -1.76
N GLU A 80 2.93 6.98 -2.45
CA GLU A 80 2.57 6.84 -3.84
C GLU A 80 1.48 5.78 -3.93
N ILE A 81 0.37 6.08 -4.58
CA ILE A 81 -0.78 5.19 -4.71
C ILE A 81 -1.02 4.94 -6.19
N ILE A 82 -0.95 3.68 -6.61
CA ILE A 82 -1.07 3.29 -8.01
C ILE A 82 -2.21 2.29 -8.14
N PRO A 83 -3.29 2.62 -8.87
CA PRO A 83 -4.31 1.64 -9.19
C PRO A 83 -3.75 0.61 -10.17
N LEU A 84 -4.11 -0.65 -9.96
CA LEU A 84 -3.61 -1.78 -10.73
C LEU A 84 -4.73 -2.43 -11.53
N VAL A 85 -4.36 -3.04 -12.64
CA VAL A 85 -5.25 -3.93 -13.39
C VAL A 85 -4.68 -5.34 -13.39
N SER A 86 -5.56 -6.34 -13.50
CA SER A 86 -5.11 -7.73 -13.59
C SER A 86 -4.50 -8.02 -14.95
N THR A 87 -3.70 -9.09 -15.01
CA THR A 87 -3.16 -9.59 -16.29
C THR A 87 -4.28 -9.98 -17.23
N GLU A 88 -5.35 -10.59 -16.73
CA GLU A 88 -6.51 -10.98 -17.51
C GLU A 88 -7.18 -9.77 -18.15
N GLN A 89 -7.36 -8.68 -17.40
CA GLN A 89 -7.93 -7.44 -17.94
C GLN A 89 -7.00 -6.80 -18.96
N THR A 90 -5.71 -6.85 -18.75
CA THR A 90 -4.71 -6.33 -19.70
C THR A 90 -4.76 -7.11 -21.00
N ILE A 91 -4.84 -8.44 -20.95
CA ILE A 91 -4.96 -9.29 -22.13
C ILE A 91 -6.23 -8.92 -22.92
N GLU A 92 -7.35 -8.74 -22.23
CA GLU A 92 -8.60 -8.36 -22.88
C GLU A 92 -8.50 -7.02 -23.58
N SER A 93 -7.89 -6.04 -22.94
CA SER A 93 -7.65 -4.71 -23.53
C SER A 93 -6.77 -4.78 -24.77
N ILE A 94 -5.75 -5.63 -24.76
CA ILE A 94 -4.85 -5.83 -25.90
C ILE A 94 -5.60 -6.47 -27.07
N LYS A 95 -6.44 -7.48 -26.79
CA LYS A 95 -7.26 -8.11 -27.81
C LYS A 95 -8.21 -7.11 -28.50
N GLN A 96 -8.82 -6.25 -27.70
CA GLN A 96 -9.70 -5.20 -28.23
C GLN A 96 -8.93 -4.21 -29.11
N ALA A 97 -7.72 -3.82 -28.67
CA ALA A 97 -6.87 -2.93 -29.45
C ALA A 97 -6.44 -3.58 -30.78
N LEU A 98 -6.09 -4.87 -30.76
CA LEU A 98 -5.74 -5.62 -31.98
C LEU A 98 -6.89 -5.70 -32.97
N ALA A 99 -8.12 -5.82 -32.49
CA ALA A 99 -9.29 -5.90 -33.34
C ALA A 99 -9.60 -4.59 -34.06
N SER A 100 -9.04 -3.45 -33.59
CA SER A 100 -9.30 -2.13 -34.20
C SER A 100 -8.15 -1.64 -35.11
N VAL A 101 -7.13 -2.45 -35.35
CA VAL A 101 -6.03 -2.09 -36.27
C VAL A 101 -5.94 -3.03 -37.47
#